data_5de59f38f7db37649719aea777011cd2
#
_entry.id   5de59f38f7db37649719aea777011cd2
#
_cell.length_a   1.000
_cell.length_b   1.000
_cell.length_c   1.000
_cell.angle_alpha   90.00
_cell.angle_beta   90.00
_cell.angle_gamma   90.00
#
_symmetry.space_group_name_H-M   'P 1'
#
loop_
_entity.id
_entity.type
_entity.pdbx_description
1 polymer ?
#
loop_
_entity_poly.entity_id
_entity_poly.type
_entity_poly.pdbx_seq_one_letter_code
_entity_poly.pdbx_strand_id
1 'polypeptide(L)'
;MSDQIKHECGIALIHLKKPLDFYTQKYGSHMYGVDKMFLMMEKQKNRGQDGAGYASIKFDLKPGQKYFYRVRSFEQQAIHSIFKKINKKINSFIKSEKIKKGSHLFYEQTPFLGQVMLGHVRYGTYGKNSIEYVQPMMRQNNWMNRNLILAGNFNMTNTDELFQSLVKLGQHPREQSDTITTVSYTHLTLPTNREV
;
A
#
# COMPACT_ATOMS: atom_id res chain seq x y z
N MET A 1 -15.23 -33.35 -0.20
CA MET A 1 -14.92 -32.67 -1.47
C MET A 1 -14.12 -31.43 -1.12
N SER A 2 -12.88 -31.33 -1.54
CA SER A 2 -12.12 -30.08 -1.37
C SER A 2 -12.66 -29.08 -2.38
N ASP A 3 -13.06 -27.90 -1.92
CA ASP A 3 -13.43 -26.79 -2.80
C ASP A 3 -12.30 -26.52 -3.80
N GLN A 4 -12.66 -26.36 -5.07
CA GLN A 4 -11.69 -25.96 -6.09
C GLN A 4 -11.01 -24.66 -5.64
N ILE A 5 -9.67 -24.65 -5.62
CA ILE A 5 -8.89 -23.45 -5.33
C ILE A 5 -9.22 -22.42 -6.41
N LYS A 6 -10.06 -21.46 -6.07
CA LYS A 6 -10.32 -20.31 -6.94
C LYS A 6 -9.16 -19.31 -6.79
N HIS A 7 -8.58 -18.95 -7.90
CA HIS A 7 -7.58 -17.89 -7.93
C HIS A 7 -8.30 -16.55 -7.67
N GLU A 8 -7.86 -15.83 -6.66
CA GLU A 8 -8.42 -14.54 -6.25
C GLU A 8 -7.30 -13.66 -5.70
N CYS A 9 -7.52 -12.34 -5.67
CA CYS A 9 -6.58 -11.43 -5.03
C CYS A 9 -6.37 -11.80 -3.56
N GLY A 10 -5.15 -11.57 -3.07
CA GLY A 10 -4.82 -11.71 -1.65
C GLY A 10 -4.50 -10.37 -1.03
N ILE A 11 -4.92 -10.18 0.23
CA ILE A 11 -4.69 -8.95 0.99
C ILE A 11 -3.99 -9.32 2.30
N ALA A 12 -2.99 -8.51 2.67
CA ALA A 12 -2.31 -8.62 3.95
C ALA A 12 -2.25 -7.23 4.61
N LEU A 13 -2.60 -7.18 5.90
CA LEU A 13 -2.53 -5.96 6.70
C LEU A 13 -1.73 -6.22 7.97
N ILE A 14 -0.78 -5.35 8.26
CA ILE A 14 -0.04 -5.34 9.52
C ILE A 14 -0.23 -3.97 10.17
N HIS A 15 -0.61 -3.98 11.45
CA HIS A 15 -0.58 -2.80 12.31
C HIS A 15 0.35 -3.08 13.49
N LEU A 16 1.49 -2.41 13.52
CA LEU A 16 2.45 -2.47 14.62
C LEU A 16 2.00 -1.51 15.73
N LYS A 17 1.46 -2.05 16.80
CA LYS A 17 0.87 -1.27 17.91
C LYS A 17 1.89 -0.67 18.88
N LYS A 18 3.13 -1.09 18.80
CA LYS A 18 4.24 -0.52 19.59
C LYS A 18 5.10 0.35 18.71
N PRO A 19 5.88 1.28 19.26
CA PRO A 19 6.88 2.04 18.50
C PRO A 19 7.84 1.13 17.74
N LEU A 20 8.35 1.57 16.60
CA LEU A 20 9.15 0.72 15.72
C LEU A 20 10.49 0.28 16.36
N ASP A 21 11.05 1.07 17.25
CA ASP A 21 12.26 0.73 18.03
C ASP A 21 12.04 -0.47 18.95
N PHE A 22 10.84 -0.63 19.52
CA PHE A 22 10.47 -1.81 20.31
C PHE A 22 10.69 -3.11 19.51
N TYR A 23 10.29 -3.15 18.26
CA TYR A 23 10.43 -4.34 17.41
C TYR A 23 11.89 -4.62 17.07
N THR A 24 12.70 -3.58 16.89
CA THR A 24 14.14 -3.72 16.71
C THR A 24 14.82 -4.28 17.94
N GLN A 25 14.48 -3.79 19.12
CA GLN A 25 15.05 -4.29 20.38
C GLN A 25 14.63 -5.74 20.64
N LYS A 26 13.33 -6.05 20.43
CA LYS A 26 12.80 -7.39 20.74
C LYS A 26 13.21 -8.46 19.72
N TYR A 27 13.26 -8.12 18.44
CA TYR A 27 13.46 -9.09 17.36
C TYR A 27 14.78 -8.91 16.60
N GLY A 28 15.62 -7.97 17.00
CA GLY A 28 16.94 -7.72 16.41
C GLY A 28 16.93 -7.11 15.01
N SER A 29 15.75 -6.73 14.47
CA SER A 29 15.63 -6.24 13.09
C SER A 29 14.76 -5.00 13.00
N HIS A 30 15.29 -3.93 12.41
CA HIS A 30 14.50 -2.76 12.01
C HIS A 30 13.57 -3.04 10.84
N MET A 31 13.74 -4.17 10.17
CA MET A 31 12.90 -4.61 9.03
C MET A 31 11.74 -5.50 9.47
N TYR A 32 11.55 -5.75 10.77
CA TYR A 32 10.58 -6.73 11.28
C TYR A 32 9.22 -6.68 10.58
N GLY A 33 8.59 -5.52 10.47
CA GLY A 33 7.28 -5.38 9.84
C GLY A 33 7.33 -5.66 8.33
N VAL A 34 8.36 -5.20 7.65
CA VAL A 34 8.56 -5.42 6.20
C VAL A 34 8.81 -6.90 5.92
N ASP A 35 9.63 -7.56 6.73
CA ASP A 35 9.93 -9.01 6.60
C ASP A 35 8.66 -9.84 6.86
N LYS A 36 7.86 -9.47 7.87
CA LYS A 36 6.57 -10.13 8.13
C LYS A 36 5.58 -9.94 6.99
N MET A 37 5.50 -8.75 6.41
CA MET A 37 4.65 -8.48 5.25
C MET A 37 5.09 -9.31 4.05
N PHE A 38 6.40 -9.41 3.78
CA PHE A 38 6.93 -10.28 2.74
C PHE A 38 6.45 -11.72 2.91
N LEU A 39 6.61 -12.29 4.12
CA LEU A 39 6.18 -13.66 4.42
C LEU A 39 4.67 -13.85 4.25
N MET A 40 3.86 -12.88 4.70
CA MET A 40 2.40 -12.95 4.53
C MET A 40 1.99 -12.92 3.06
N MET A 41 2.64 -12.10 2.24
CA MET A 41 2.39 -12.03 0.80
C MET A 41 2.86 -13.30 0.07
N GLU A 42 4.02 -13.85 0.43
CA GLU A 42 4.51 -15.13 -0.12
C GLU A 42 3.57 -16.30 0.21
N LYS A 43 2.98 -16.32 1.40
CA LYS A 43 1.96 -17.32 1.77
C LYS A 43 0.70 -17.23 0.90
N GLN A 44 0.42 -16.06 0.34
CA GLN A 44 -0.74 -15.81 -0.52
C GLN A 44 -0.39 -15.82 -2.02
N LYS A 45 0.86 -16.10 -2.39
CA LYS A 45 1.35 -16.05 -3.77
C LYS A 45 0.49 -16.85 -4.76
N ASN A 46 0.01 -18.02 -4.34
CA ASN A 46 -0.82 -18.87 -5.19
C ASN A 46 -2.21 -18.28 -5.47
N ARG A 47 -2.65 -17.27 -4.72
CA ARG A 47 -3.93 -16.61 -4.96
C ARG A 47 -3.84 -15.61 -6.12
N GLY A 48 -2.71 -14.89 -6.25
CA GLY A 48 -2.55 -13.88 -7.29
C GLY A 48 -1.10 -13.73 -7.73
N GLN A 49 -0.84 -13.94 -9.02
CA GLN A 49 0.51 -13.92 -9.60
C GLN A 49 0.72 -12.81 -10.64
N ASP A 50 -0.34 -12.04 -10.97
CA ASP A 50 -0.34 -11.04 -12.03
C ASP A 50 0.09 -9.66 -11.57
N GLY A 51 0.53 -9.56 -10.34
CA GLY A 51 1.06 -8.33 -9.78
C GLY A 51 1.07 -8.33 -8.25
N ALA A 52 1.86 -7.44 -7.69
CA ALA A 52 1.92 -7.24 -6.25
C ALA A 52 2.16 -5.76 -5.92
N GLY A 53 1.66 -5.34 -4.79
CA GLY A 53 1.90 -4.01 -4.27
C GLY A 53 1.98 -3.97 -2.77
N TYR A 54 2.71 -2.98 -2.30
CA TYR A 54 2.93 -2.71 -0.89
C TYR A 54 2.76 -1.22 -0.63
N ALA A 55 2.11 -0.90 0.46
CA ALA A 55 2.06 0.45 0.99
C ALA A 55 2.37 0.46 2.49
N SER A 56 3.00 1.53 2.97
CA SER A 56 3.23 1.74 4.40
C SER A 56 2.87 3.16 4.83
N ILE A 57 2.39 3.29 6.05
CA ILE A 57 1.99 4.55 6.67
C ILE A 57 2.75 4.70 7.98
N LYS A 58 3.28 5.91 8.20
CA LYS A 58 3.89 6.35 9.44
C LYS A 58 2.93 7.29 10.17
N PHE A 59 2.85 7.15 11.47
CA PHE A 59 2.12 8.07 12.34
C PHE A 59 3.08 9.04 13.05
N ASP A 60 2.51 10.07 13.63
CA ASP A 60 3.18 11.00 14.53
C ASP A 60 4.39 11.73 13.90
N LEU A 61 4.33 11.98 12.58
CA LEU A 61 5.36 12.75 11.89
C LEU A 61 5.06 14.24 11.92
N LYS A 62 6.12 15.05 11.88
CA LYS A 62 6.01 16.50 11.75
C LYS A 62 5.37 16.90 10.42
N PRO A 63 4.63 18.03 10.38
CA PRO A 63 4.10 18.55 9.13
C PRO A 63 5.19 18.70 8.06
N GLY A 64 4.85 18.34 6.82
CA GLY A 64 5.77 18.37 5.68
C GLY A 64 6.64 17.11 5.51
N GLN A 65 6.70 16.23 6.49
CA GLN A 65 7.40 14.96 6.35
C GLN A 65 6.56 13.95 5.56
N LYS A 66 7.23 13.12 4.76
CA LYS A 66 6.58 12.06 3.99
C LYS A 66 6.21 10.89 4.90
N TYR A 67 4.91 10.66 5.10
CA TYR A 67 4.38 9.66 6.04
C TYR A 67 3.84 8.40 5.38
N PHE A 68 3.71 8.35 4.05
CA PHE A 68 3.28 7.15 3.34
C PHE A 68 4.18 6.85 2.15
N TYR A 69 4.31 5.58 1.86
CA TYR A 69 5.11 5.05 0.77
C TYR A 69 4.33 3.95 0.06
N ARG A 70 4.44 3.87 -1.27
CA ARG A 70 3.83 2.82 -2.07
C ARG A 70 4.82 2.32 -3.12
N VAL A 71 4.81 1.02 -3.37
CA VAL A 71 5.51 0.38 -4.47
C VAL A 71 4.62 -0.70 -5.07
N ARG A 72 4.62 -0.82 -6.39
CA ARG A 72 3.83 -1.80 -7.14
C ARG A 72 4.69 -2.43 -8.23
N SER A 73 4.36 -3.65 -8.63
CA SER A 73 4.97 -4.35 -9.77
C SER A 73 3.96 -5.30 -10.40
N PHE A 74 4.04 -5.47 -11.72
CA PHE A 74 3.32 -6.48 -12.49
C PHE A 74 4.28 -7.45 -13.20
N GLU A 75 5.55 -7.44 -12.79
CA GLU A 75 6.56 -8.38 -13.26
C GLU A 75 6.24 -9.81 -12.82
N GLN A 76 6.77 -10.81 -13.52
CA GLN A 76 6.51 -12.24 -13.26
C GLN A 76 6.75 -12.67 -11.81
N GLN A 77 7.70 -12.04 -11.10
CA GLN A 77 7.96 -12.26 -9.68
C GLN A 77 7.67 -10.97 -8.88
N ALA A 78 6.44 -10.48 -9.01
CA ALA A 78 6.06 -9.17 -8.50
C ALA A 78 6.37 -8.95 -7.02
N ILE A 79 6.12 -9.96 -6.16
CA ILE A 79 6.42 -9.88 -4.72
C ILE A 79 7.92 -9.66 -4.51
N HIS A 80 8.77 -10.51 -5.08
CA HIS A 80 10.22 -10.36 -4.96
C HIS A 80 10.71 -9.03 -5.54
N SER A 81 10.15 -8.59 -6.68
CA SER A 81 10.50 -7.32 -7.30
C SER A 81 10.22 -6.12 -6.38
N ILE A 82 9.04 -6.05 -5.75
CA ILE A 82 8.70 -4.93 -4.87
C ILE A 82 9.58 -4.94 -3.60
N PHE A 83 9.81 -6.10 -2.97
CA PHE A 83 10.64 -6.16 -1.77
C PHE A 83 12.14 -5.92 -2.08
N LYS A 84 12.63 -6.30 -3.24
CA LYS A 84 13.97 -5.91 -3.73
C LYS A 84 14.09 -4.38 -3.88
N LYS A 85 13.07 -3.73 -4.44
CA LYS A 85 13.01 -2.26 -4.57
C LYS A 85 12.95 -1.58 -3.20
N ILE A 86 12.15 -2.11 -2.26
CA ILE A 86 12.06 -1.63 -0.86
C ILE A 86 13.43 -1.72 -0.19
N ASN A 87 14.04 -2.91 -0.18
CA ASN A 87 15.34 -3.17 0.44
C ASN A 87 16.45 -2.28 -0.15
N LYS A 88 16.46 -2.10 -1.48
CA LYS A 88 17.40 -1.20 -2.14
C LYS A 88 17.24 0.24 -1.64
N LYS A 89 16.02 0.75 -1.51
CA LYS A 89 15.72 2.10 -1.02
C LYS A 89 16.12 2.28 0.45
N ILE A 90 15.80 1.32 1.31
CA ILE A 90 16.19 1.35 2.73
C ILE A 90 17.72 1.29 2.88
N ASN A 91 18.37 0.37 2.17
CA ASN A 91 19.82 0.23 2.24
C ASN A 91 20.56 1.46 1.67
N SER A 92 20.04 2.06 0.59
CA SER A 92 20.57 3.30 0.05
C SER A 92 20.46 4.44 1.06
N PHE A 93 19.30 4.56 1.73
CA PHE A 93 19.08 5.54 2.79
C PHE A 93 20.06 5.34 3.96
N ILE A 94 20.21 4.11 4.43
CA ILE A 94 21.14 3.76 5.53
C ILE A 94 22.59 4.12 5.19
N LYS A 95 22.97 4.00 3.92
CA LYS A 95 24.34 4.34 3.47
C LYS A 95 24.56 5.84 3.35
N SER A 96 23.52 6.60 2.95
CA SER A 96 23.62 8.06 2.77
C SER A 96 23.51 8.85 4.06
N GLU A 97 22.80 8.32 5.05
CA GLU A 97 22.49 9.03 6.28
C GLU A 97 23.33 8.48 7.45
N LYS A 98 23.95 9.39 8.22
CA LYS A 98 24.71 9.07 9.44
C LYS A 98 23.79 8.89 10.68
N ILE A 99 22.58 8.43 10.48
CA ILE A 99 21.59 8.29 11.55
C ILE A 99 21.77 6.92 12.23
N LYS A 100 21.76 6.91 13.56
CA LYS A 100 21.84 5.68 14.33
C LYS A 100 20.64 4.77 14.04
N LYS A 101 20.91 3.56 13.52
CA LYS A 101 19.88 2.55 13.26
C LYS A 101 19.08 2.26 14.54
N GLY A 102 17.76 2.18 14.40
CA GLY A 102 16.86 1.89 15.53
C GLY A 102 16.52 3.08 16.40
N SER A 103 16.99 4.29 16.07
CA SER A 103 16.55 5.52 16.73
C SER A 103 15.18 5.97 16.19
N HIS A 104 14.43 6.78 16.94
CA HIS A 104 13.17 7.35 16.49
C HIS A 104 13.33 8.12 15.17
N LEU A 105 14.36 8.95 15.05
CA LEU A 105 14.67 9.69 13.82
C LEU A 105 14.94 8.76 12.62
N PHE A 106 15.58 7.61 12.86
CA PHE A 106 15.80 6.60 11.84
C PHE A 106 14.47 6.10 11.25
N TYR A 107 13.48 5.81 12.09
CA TYR A 107 12.17 5.35 11.62
C TYR A 107 11.37 6.44 10.94
N GLU A 108 11.43 7.68 11.45
CA GLU A 108 10.76 8.82 10.82
C GLU A 108 11.22 9.03 9.37
N GLN A 109 12.50 8.90 9.10
CA GLN A 109 13.08 9.25 7.81
C GLN A 109 13.24 8.07 6.86
N THR A 110 13.42 6.83 7.38
CA THR A 110 13.66 5.66 6.51
C THR A 110 12.42 5.35 5.66
N PRO A 111 12.55 5.29 4.31
CA PRO A 111 11.45 4.96 3.44
C PRO A 111 10.86 3.57 3.74
N PHE A 112 9.57 3.38 3.50
CA PHE A 112 8.84 2.11 3.62
C PHE A 112 8.74 1.50 5.02
N LEU A 113 9.48 1.96 6.02
CA LEU A 113 9.21 1.59 7.41
C LEU A 113 7.99 2.38 7.90
N GLY A 114 7.02 1.70 8.49
CA GLY A 114 5.80 2.32 8.98
C GLY A 114 5.10 1.46 10.02
N GLN A 115 4.17 2.04 10.75
CA GLN A 115 3.35 1.33 11.74
C GLN A 115 2.23 0.53 11.09
N VAL A 116 1.67 1.04 9.98
CA VAL A 116 0.65 0.31 9.20
C VAL A 116 1.22 -0.04 7.84
N MET A 117 1.03 -1.29 7.43
CA MET A 117 1.47 -1.81 6.14
C MET A 117 0.33 -2.58 5.49
N LEU A 118 0.10 -2.32 4.20
CA LEU A 118 -0.90 -2.98 3.38
C LEU A 118 -0.22 -3.63 2.18
N GLY A 119 -0.36 -4.94 2.06
CA GLY A 119 0.10 -5.75 0.94
C GLY A 119 -1.06 -6.27 0.11
N HIS A 120 -0.86 -6.38 -1.19
CA HIS A 120 -1.83 -6.93 -2.12
C HIS A 120 -1.13 -7.79 -3.17
N VAL A 121 -1.69 -8.98 -3.45
CA VAL A 121 -1.31 -9.83 -4.58
C VAL A 121 -2.49 -9.92 -5.54
N ARG A 122 -2.25 -9.59 -6.81
CA ARG A 122 -3.28 -9.46 -7.83
C ARG A 122 -3.47 -10.77 -8.58
N TYR A 123 -4.74 -11.15 -8.74
CA TYR A 123 -5.20 -12.05 -9.77
C TYR A 123 -5.97 -11.24 -10.83
N GLY A 124 -5.49 -11.25 -12.07
CA GLY A 124 -6.02 -10.44 -13.15
C GLY A 124 -7.23 -11.08 -13.82
N THR A 125 -8.42 -10.96 -13.23
CA THR A 125 -9.68 -11.39 -13.87
C THR A 125 -10.16 -10.38 -14.93
N TYR A 126 -9.80 -9.13 -14.76
CA TYR A 126 -10.20 -8.03 -15.65
C TYR A 126 -9.02 -7.08 -15.90
N GLY A 127 -8.95 -6.53 -17.13
CA GLY A 127 -7.94 -5.55 -17.52
C GLY A 127 -6.61 -6.17 -17.99
N LYS A 128 -5.80 -5.34 -18.65
CA LYS A 128 -4.47 -5.71 -19.14
C LYS A 128 -3.51 -5.91 -17.97
N ASN A 129 -2.45 -6.70 -18.16
CA ASN A 129 -1.32 -6.76 -17.25
C ASN A 129 -0.55 -5.43 -17.29
N SER A 130 -1.03 -4.46 -16.53
CA SER A 130 -0.39 -3.14 -16.41
C SER A 130 -0.35 -2.68 -14.97
N ILE A 131 0.55 -1.76 -14.68
CA ILE A 131 0.74 -1.20 -13.33
C ILE A 131 -0.51 -0.46 -12.82
N GLU A 132 -1.38 -0.03 -13.70
CA GLU A 132 -2.60 0.73 -13.40
C GLU A 132 -3.59 -0.10 -12.58
N TYR A 133 -3.64 -1.42 -12.81
CA TYR A 133 -4.54 -2.33 -12.11
C TYR A 133 -3.92 -2.96 -10.86
N VAL A 134 -2.65 -2.70 -10.56
CA VAL A 134 -1.99 -3.26 -9.38
C VAL A 134 -2.28 -2.39 -8.15
N GLN A 135 -2.89 -2.99 -7.14
CA GLN A 135 -3.19 -2.36 -5.86
C GLN A 135 -1.99 -2.47 -4.89
N PRO A 136 -1.92 -1.67 -3.81
CA PRO A 136 -2.91 -0.71 -3.33
C PRO A 136 -3.02 0.55 -4.19
N MET A 137 -4.27 1.04 -4.37
CA MET A 137 -4.55 2.34 -4.94
C MET A 137 -4.47 3.43 -3.87
N MET A 138 -4.20 4.65 -4.31
CA MET A 138 -3.96 5.75 -3.39
C MET A 138 -4.51 7.06 -3.94
N ARG A 139 -5.31 7.74 -3.14
CA ARG A 139 -5.73 9.11 -3.37
C ARG A 139 -4.99 10.03 -2.39
N GLN A 140 -4.30 11.01 -2.94
CA GLN A 140 -3.56 11.99 -2.16
C GLN A 140 -4.31 13.31 -2.07
N ASN A 141 -4.20 13.93 -0.92
CA ASN A 141 -4.71 15.25 -0.63
C ASN A 141 -3.66 16.02 0.18
N ASN A 142 -3.71 17.35 0.13
CA ASN A 142 -2.83 18.20 0.94
C ASN A 142 -3.10 18.06 2.44
N TRP A 143 -4.31 17.66 2.83
CA TRP A 143 -4.67 17.37 4.21
C TRP A 143 -4.37 15.91 4.52
N MET A 144 -3.57 15.67 5.54
CA MET A 144 -3.12 14.33 5.94
C MET A 144 -4.29 13.38 6.21
N ASN A 145 -5.32 13.85 6.91
CA ASN A 145 -6.51 13.07 7.26
C ASN A 145 -7.45 12.77 6.08
N ARG A 146 -7.18 13.35 4.91
CA ARG A 146 -7.95 13.10 3.68
C ARG A 146 -7.22 12.19 2.69
N ASN A 147 -6.11 11.59 3.08
CA ASN A 147 -5.43 10.60 2.25
C ASN A 147 -6.05 9.22 2.45
N LEU A 148 -6.22 8.49 1.36
CA LEU A 148 -6.82 7.17 1.37
C LEU A 148 -5.93 6.19 0.60
N ILE A 149 -5.69 5.03 1.19
CA ILE A 149 -5.04 3.89 0.54
C ILE A 149 -6.01 2.72 0.62
N LEU A 150 -6.29 2.11 -0.53
CA LEU A 150 -7.27 1.03 -0.66
C LEU A 150 -6.65 -0.16 -1.39
N ALA A 151 -6.95 -1.35 -0.88
CA ALA A 151 -6.79 -2.61 -1.59
C ALA A 151 -8.01 -3.49 -1.31
N GLY A 152 -8.43 -4.26 -2.30
CA GLY A 152 -9.60 -5.12 -2.17
C GLY A 152 -9.65 -6.21 -3.23
N ASN A 153 -10.47 -7.21 -2.99
CA ASN A 153 -10.85 -8.23 -3.96
C ASN A 153 -12.34 -8.03 -4.27
N PHE A 154 -12.63 -7.22 -5.25
CA PHE A 154 -14.00 -6.90 -5.69
C PHE A 154 -14.01 -6.50 -7.16
N ASN A 155 -15.15 -6.71 -7.81
CA ASN A 155 -15.46 -6.18 -9.11
C ASN A 155 -16.74 -5.31 -8.99
N MET A 156 -16.68 -4.08 -9.45
CA MET A 156 -17.84 -3.20 -9.47
C MET A 156 -18.60 -3.36 -10.79
N THR A 157 -19.90 -3.49 -10.71
CA THR A 157 -20.77 -3.65 -11.89
C THR A 157 -21.09 -2.33 -12.60
N ASN A 158 -20.90 -1.20 -11.89
CA ASN A 158 -21.25 0.15 -12.37
C ASN A 158 -20.04 1.10 -12.39
N THR A 159 -18.84 0.58 -12.64
CA THR A 159 -17.60 1.37 -12.68
C THR A 159 -17.68 2.56 -13.63
N ASP A 160 -18.20 2.34 -14.84
CA ASP A 160 -18.26 3.39 -15.86
C ASP A 160 -19.22 4.52 -15.48
N GLU A 161 -20.38 4.20 -14.91
CA GLU A 161 -21.33 5.20 -14.43
C GLU A 161 -20.75 6.06 -13.31
N LEU A 162 -20.09 5.42 -12.34
CA LEU A 162 -19.44 6.11 -11.23
C LEU A 162 -18.27 6.95 -11.73
N PHE A 163 -17.47 6.44 -12.66
CA PHE A 163 -16.37 7.17 -13.25
C PHE A 163 -16.87 8.44 -13.98
N GLN A 164 -17.93 8.33 -14.80
CA GLN A 164 -18.55 9.47 -15.46
C GLN A 164 -19.12 10.48 -14.45
N SER A 165 -19.68 10.02 -13.35
CA SER A 165 -20.16 10.87 -12.27
C SER A 165 -18.98 11.64 -11.62
N LEU A 166 -17.84 11.02 -11.41
CA LEU A 166 -16.63 11.68 -10.92
C LEU A 166 -16.14 12.76 -11.88
N VAL A 167 -16.14 12.49 -13.18
CA VAL A 167 -15.75 13.47 -14.21
C VAL A 167 -16.72 14.67 -14.21
N LYS A 168 -18.03 14.44 -14.12
CA LYS A 168 -19.04 15.50 -14.01
C LYS A 168 -18.86 16.37 -12.76
N LEU A 169 -18.35 15.79 -11.67
CA LEU A 169 -18.02 16.50 -10.43
C LEU A 169 -16.64 17.18 -10.48
N GLY A 170 -16.02 17.28 -11.66
CA GLY A 170 -14.72 17.92 -11.84
C GLY A 170 -13.51 17.10 -11.35
N GLN A 171 -13.71 15.80 -11.11
CA GLN A 171 -12.61 14.91 -10.78
C GLN A 171 -12.04 14.29 -12.06
N HIS A 172 -10.72 14.18 -12.13
CA HIS A 172 -10.03 13.59 -13.28
C HIS A 172 -9.06 12.48 -12.78
N PRO A 173 -9.58 11.28 -12.41
CA PRO A 173 -8.73 10.16 -12.08
C PRO A 173 -7.86 9.78 -13.27
N ARG A 174 -6.57 9.54 -13.03
CA ARG A 174 -5.61 9.22 -14.10
C ARG A 174 -5.82 7.84 -14.71
N GLU A 175 -6.45 6.94 -13.96
CA GLU A 175 -6.62 5.54 -14.31
C GLU A 175 -8.12 5.21 -14.20
N GLN A 176 -8.64 4.40 -15.11
CA GLN A 176 -10.01 3.90 -15.05
C GLN A 176 -9.99 2.46 -14.57
N SER A 177 -10.25 2.26 -13.29
CA SER A 177 -10.39 0.93 -12.68
C SER A 177 -11.38 0.98 -11.53
N ASP A 178 -11.95 -0.16 -11.17
CA ASP A 178 -12.86 -0.32 -10.04
C ASP A 178 -12.31 0.33 -8.77
N THR A 179 -11.07 0.00 -8.46
CA THR A 179 -10.43 0.44 -7.23
C THR A 179 -10.15 1.93 -7.22
N ILE A 180 -9.70 2.53 -8.33
CA ILE A 180 -9.46 3.97 -8.39
C ILE A 180 -10.76 4.76 -8.38
N THR A 181 -11.80 4.24 -9.03
CA THR A 181 -13.15 4.81 -9.00
C THR A 181 -13.69 4.80 -7.57
N THR A 182 -13.59 3.66 -6.88
CA THR A 182 -13.98 3.53 -5.47
C THR A 182 -13.21 4.50 -4.57
N VAL A 183 -11.89 4.58 -4.70
CA VAL A 183 -11.05 5.50 -3.92
C VAL A 183 -11.45 6.95 -4.14
N SER A 184 -11.68 7.33 -5.40
CA SER A 184 -12.03 8.70 -5.75
C SER A 184 -13.43 9.08 -5.26
N TYR A 185 -14.39 8.18 -5.41
CA TYR A 185 -15.77 8.39 -4.95
C TYR A 185 -15.83 8.46 -3.42
N THR A 186 -15.20 7.51 -2.72
CA THR A 186 -15.11 7.51 -1.25
C THR A 186 -14.47 8.79 -0.74
N HIS A 187 -13.41 9.26 -1.39
CA HIS A 187 -12.73 10.50 -1.02
C HIS A 187 -13.64 11.73 -1.12
N LEU A 188 -14.55 11.77 -2.09
CA LEU A 188 -15.52 12.86 -2.23
C LEU A 188 -16.64 12.80 -1.18
N THR A 189 -17.05 11.58 -0.81
CA THR A 189 -18.20 11.33 0.07
C THR A 189 -17.81 11.18 1.54
N LEU A 190 -16.50 11.10 1.86
CA LEU A 190 -16.05 11.11 3.25
C LEU A 190 -16.56 12.36 3.94
N PRO A 191 -17.24 12.23 5.10
CA PRO A 191 -17.70 13.38 5.85
C PRO A 191 -16.51 14.28 6.15
N THR A 192 -16.56 15.49 5.66
CA THR A 192 -15.68 16.54 6.11
C THR A 192 -16.18 16.93 7.49
N ASN A 193 -15.62 16.36 8.54
CA ASN A 193 -15.81 16.91 9.87
C ASN A 193 -15.32 18.35 9.83
N ARG A 194 -16.25 19.25 9.58
CA ARG A 194 -16.15 20.67 9.88
C ARG A 194 -16.54 20.83 11.34
N GLU A 195 -15.76 20.26 12.24
CA GLU A 195 -15.76 20.66 13.62
C GLU A 195 -14.37 21.20 13.90
N VAL A 196 -14.33 22.50 13.93
CA VAL A 196 -13.25 23.34 14.48
C VAL A 196 -13.30 23.25 15.99
#